data_43f4394ae193cdcfdaf34d16b0d8dbe7
#
_entry.id   43f4394ae193cdcfdaf34d16b0d8dbe7
#
_cell.length_a   1.000
_cell.length_b   1.000
_cell.length_c   1.000
_cell.angle_alpha   90.00
_cell.angle_beta   90.00
_cell.angle_gamma   90.00
#
_symmetry.space_group_name_H-M   'P 1'
#
loop_
_entity.id
_entity.type
_entity.pdbx_description
1 polymer ?
#
loop_
_entity_poly.entity_id
_entity_poly.type
_entity_poly.pdbx_seq_one_letter_code
_entity_poly.pdbx_strand_id
1 'polypeptide(L)'
;MKLPLFLDDTGKPAYFIDNSILESWRQCQVGCNNRYGKNLASGSDVDLYFGTMWHKFIHRMWGTFGQDPWKLDRGLTTIADYDLSMQSEKKNYTRLKNAASEYHAYYDEDSEVSYEEYALSHPTILAEEFLSFPITEFDGIKVYYCGSIDRVVRSSIGEKEVVVIDYKTSTWNRIMDQGWNLSPQFLGYVWLVRNKLNLKVNHFLLDMLFMQSKVDNKFYRRQMEFEDWMINEWEWMRREEILTLLETPESHLTNKNSCSDYKGCIFYPLCSNDPRIREELEEMMYEKKVWTFNREMKLVNKEEL
;
A
#
# COMPACT_ATOMS: atom_id res chain seq x y z
N MET A 1 -21.36 -3.95 5.65
CA MET A 1 -20.80 -4.55 4.40
C MET A 1 -20.24 -5.93 4.76
N LYS A 2 -20.51 -6.94 3.95
CA LYS A 2 -19.98 -8.31 4.20
C LYS A 2 -18.59 -8.43 3.57
N LEU A 3 -17.56 -8.22 4.37
CA LEU A 3 -16.19 -8.52 3.98
C LEU A 3 -15.91 -10.04 4.12
N PRO A 4 -14.96 -10.58 3.35
CA PRO A 4 -14.50 -11.94 3.54
C PRO A 4 -13.83 -12.11 4.91
N LEU A 5 -14.00 -13.28 5.52
CA LEU A 5 -13.30 -13.69 6.72
C LEU A 5 -12.09 -14.54 6.35
N PHE A 6 -11.03 -14.37 7.08
CA PHE A 6 -9.81 -15.17 6.95
C PHE A 6 -9.47 -15.81 8.30
N LEU A 7 -8.68 -16.87 8.29
CA LEU A 7 -8.15 -17.45 9.51
C LEU A 7 -7.00 -16.57 10.04
N ASP A 8 -7.05 -16.24 11.32
CA ASP A 8 -5.93 -15.60 12.03
C ASP A 8 -4.81 -16.61 12.37
N ASP A 9 -3.74 -16.13 12.99
CA ASP A 9 -2.58 -16.95 13.39
C ASP A 9 -2.97 -18.08 14.40
N THR A 10 -4.16 -18.01 15.01
CA THR A 10 -4.71 -19.03 15.92
C THR A 10 -5.68 -19.98 15.23
N GLY A 11 -5.93 -19.80 13.93
CA GLY A 11 -6.89 -20.57 13.15
C GLY A 11 -8.35 -20.18 13.37
N LYS A 12 -8.62 -18.99 13.93
CA LYS A 12 -9.98 -18.47 14.14
C LYS A 12 -10.38 -17.50 13.05
N PRO A 13 -11.68 -17.42 12.69
CA PRO A 13 -12.20 -16.42 11.78
C PRO A 13 -11.91 -15.00 12.28
N ALA A 14 -11.44 -14.14 11.37
CA ALA A 14 -11.14 -12.75 11.64
C ALA A 14 -11.34 -11.87 10.39
N TYR A 15 -11.63 -10.59 10.62
CA TYR A 15 -11.58 -9.57 9.58
C TYR A 15 -10.18 -8.98 9.50
N PHE A 16 -9.72 -8.74 8.27
CA PHE A 16 -8.49 -8.02 7.99
C PHE A 16 -8.82 -6.79 7.14
N ILE A 17 -8.47 -5.63 7.65
CA ILE A 17 -8.83 -4.34 7.05
C ILE A 17 -7.56 -3.49 6.95
N ASP A 18 -7.28 -3.00 5.75
CA ASP A 18 -6.16 -2.09 5.46
C ASP A 18 -6.64 -0.67 5.14
N ASN A 19 -5.70 0.23 4.93
CA ASN A 19 -6.01 1.58 4.51
C ASN A 19 -6.73 1.64 3.15
N SER A 20 -6.45 0.70 2.23
CA SER A 20 -7.05 0.69 0.88
C SER A 20 -8.54 0.39 0.93
N ILE A 21 -8.97 -0.53 1.81
CA ILE A 21 -10.38 -0.83 2.05
C ILE A 21 -11.09 0.41 2.61
N LEU A 22 -10.52 1.04 3.65
CA LEU A 22 -11.09 2.22 4.30
C LEU A 22 -11.16 3.41 3.36
N GLU A 23 -10.13 3.65 2.56
CA GLU A 23 -10.11 4.71 1.58
C GLU A 23 -11.16 4.48 0.48
N SER A 24 -11.26 3.26 -0.04
CA SER A 24 -12.28 2.88 -1.01
C SER A 24 -13.71 3.09 -0.46
N TRP A 25 -13.92 2.75 0.83
CA TRP A 25 -15.20 2.94 1.49
C TRP A 25 -15.56 4.43 1.66
N ARG A 26 -14.60 5.28 2.04
CA ARG A 26 -14.79 6.74 2.10
C ARG A 26 -15.08 7.35 0.73
N GLN A 27 -14.40 6.86 -0.30
CA GLN A 27 -14.60 7.33 -1.66
C GLN A 27 -15.97 6.95 -2.20
N CYS A 28 -16.35 5.67 -2.12
CA CYS A 28 -17.65 5.19 -2.59
C CYS A 28 -17.97 3.82 -1.97
N GLN A 29 -18.99 3.77 -1.11
CA GLN A 29 -19.39 2.56 -0.42
C GLN A 29 -19.80 1.43 -1.38
N VAL A 30 -20.52 1.74 -2.47
CA VAL A 30 -20.85 0.77 -3.52
C VAL A 30 -19.61 0.26 -4.23
N GLY A 31 -18.66 1.13 -4.56
CA GLY A 31 -17.38 0.74 -5.16
C GLY A 31 -16.58 -0.17 -4.24
N CYS A 32 -16.51 0.15 -2.96
CA CYS A 32 -15.88 -0.66 -1.93
C CYS A 32 -16.55 -2.05 -1.81
N ASN A 33 -17.89 -2.09 -1.75
CA ASN A 33 -18.63 -3.36 -1.69
C ASN A 33 -18.39 -4.22 -2.93
N ASN A 34 -18.39 -3.64 -4.13
CA ASN A 34 -18.10 -4.37 -5.36
C ASN A 34 -16.69 -4.97 -5.33
N ARG A 35 -15.69 -4.20 -4.92
CA ARG A 35 -14.29 -4.63 -4.90
C ARG A 35 -14.00 -5.64 -3.80
N TYR A 36 -14.39 -5.36 -2.56
CA TYR A 36 -13.98 -6.14 -1.39
C TYR A 36 -15.07 -7.05 -0.81
N GLY A 37 -16.34 -6.68 -0.96
CA GLY A 37 -17.48 -7.52 -0.55
C GLY A 37 -17.82 -8.59 -1.58
N LYS A 38 -17.99 -8.16 -2.84
CA LYS A 38 -18.28 -9.06 -3.97
C LYS A 38 -17.03 -9.63 -4.65
N ASN A 39 -15.85 -9.15 -4.31
CA ASN A 39 -14.56 -9.56 -4.88
C ASN A 39 -14.44 -9.33 -6.39
N LEU A 40 -15.02 -8.25 -6.92
CA LEU A 40 -14.96 -7.93 -8.34
C LEU A 40 -13.65 -7.24 -8.68
N ALA A 41 -12.94 -7.77 -9.66
CA ALA A 41 -11.73 -7.19 -10.23
C ALA A 41 -11.89 -6.97 -11.73
N SER A 42 -11.34 -5.89 -12.25
CA SER A 42 -11.25 -5.65 -13.69
C SER A 42 -9.80 -5.43 -14.06
N GLY A 43 -9.31 -6.19 -15.03
CA GLY A 43 -8.02 -5.98 -15.70
C GLY A 43 -6.83 -5.71 -14.79
N SER A 44 -5.67 -5.58 -15.40
CA SER A 44 -4.43 -5.20 -14.75
C SER A 44 -4.18 -3.69 -14.91
N ASP A 45 -3.80 -3.01 -13.84
CA ASP A 45 -3.45 -1.59 -13.86
C ASP A 45 -1.94 -1.42 -14.11
N VAL A 46 -1.58 -0.79 -15.23
CA VAL A 46 -0.18 -0.50 -15.61
C VAL A 46 0.52 0.34 -14.54
N ASP A 47 -0.21 1.28 -13.90
CA ASP A 47 0.36 2.14 -12.87
C ASP A 47 0.72 1.36 -11.61
N LEU A 48 -0.17 0.45 -11.21
CA LEU A 48 0.06 -0.44 -10.06
C LEU A 48 1.19 -1.43 -10.36
N TYR A 49 1.20 -2.02 -11.57
CA TYR A 49 2.25 -2.94 -11.99
C TYR A 49 3.64 -2.28 -11.98
N PHE A 50 3.73 -1.07 -12.52
CA PHE A 50 4.99 -0.32 -12.51
C PHE A 50 5.46 -0.02 -11.07
N GLY A 51 4.55 0.40 -10.20
CA GLY A 51 4.85 0.59 -8.78
C GLY A 51 5.37 -0.69 -8.12
N THR A 52 4.72 -1.82 -8.37
CA THR A 52 5.15 -3.13 -7.86
C THR A 52 6.57 -3.50 -8.34
N MET A 53 6.90 -3.24 -9.60
CA MET A 53 8.24 -3.51 -10.12
C MET A 53 9.29 -2.57 -9.53
N TRP A 54 8.92 -1.30 -9.26
CA TRP A 54 9.78 -0.36 -8.54
C TRP A 54 10.09 -0.84 -7.11
N HIS A 55 9.07 -1.26 -6.35
CA HIS A 55 9.26 -1.82 -5.00
C HIS A 55 10.16 -3.06 -5.02
N LYS A 56 9.95 -3.99 -5.96
CA LYS A 56 10.83 -5.15 -6.13
C LYS A 56 12.28 -4.76 -6.38
N PHE A 57 12.50 -3.75 -7.23
CA PHE A 57 13.84 -3.22 -7.49
C PHE A 57 14.49 -2.68 -6.20
N ILE A 58 13.80 -1.76 -5.52
CA ILE A 58 14.29 -1.12 -4.30
C ILE A 58 14.58 -2.15 -3.21
N HIS A 59 13.61 -3.04 -2.95
CA HIS A 59 13.77 -4.09 -1.95
C HIS A 59 15.01 -4.96 -2.24
N ARG A 60 15.20 -5.34 -3.49
CA ARG A 60 16.31 -6.21 -3.88
C ARG A 60 17.65 -5.49 -3.88
N MET A 61 17.67 -4.23 -4.27
CA MET A 61 18.87 -3.38 -4.27
C MET A 61 19.40 -3.18 -2.84
N TRP A 62 18.53 -2.82 -1.90
CA TRP A 62 18.89 -2.65 -0.50
C TRP A 62 19.24 -3.95 0.21
N GLY A 63 18.78 -5.08 -0.30
CA GLY A 63 18.98 -6.39 0.31
C GLY A 63 18.12 -6.64 1.53
N THR A 64 18.12 -7.89 1.98
CA THR A 64 17.51 -8.35 3.23
C THR A 64 18.53 -8.41 4.34
N PHE A 65 18.09 -8.66 5.57
CA PHE A 65 18.98 -8.84 6.72
C PHE A 65 20.14 -9.79 6.43
N GLY A 66 21.38 -9.36 6.75
CA GLY A 66 22.61 -10.15 6.51
C GLY A 66 23.13 -10.14 5.07
N GLN A 67 22.49 -9.44 4.14
CA GLN A 67 23.02 -9.26 2.78
C GLN A 67 23.75 -7.93 2.65
N ASP A 68 24.73 -7.90 1.76
CA ASP A 68 25.42 -6.67 1.39
C ASP A 68 24.44 -5.74 0.65
N PRO A 69 24.16 -4.58 1.19
CA PRO A 69 23.18 -3.66 0.63
C PRO A 69 23.71 -2.90 -0.58
N TRP A 70 22.83 -2.07 -1.19
CA TRP A 70 23.21 -1.12 -2.24
C TRP A 70 23.81 -1.78 -3.49
N LYS A 71 23.17 -2.85 -3.97
CA LYS A 71 23.63 -3.57 -5.18
C LYS A 71 22.70 -3.33 -6.36
N LEU A 72 23.07 -2.38 -7.22
CA LEU A 72 22.31 -2.03 -8.43
C LEU A 72 22.01 -3.27 -9.30
N ASP A 73 23.00 -4.07 -9.60
CA ASP A 73 22.83 -5.26 -10.45
C ASP A 73 21.82 -6.24 -9.90
N ARG A 74 21.76 -6.41 -8.57
CA ARG A 74 20.79 -7.26 -7.89
C ARG A 74 19.35 -6.73 -8.10
N GLY A 75 19.17 -5.41 -7.98
CA GLY A 75 17.88 -4.77 -8.24
C GLY A 75 17.47 -4.87 -9.71
N LEU A 76 18.39 -4.59 -10.62
CA LEU A 76 18.15 -4.67 -12.07
C LEU A 76 17.77 -6.08 -12.53
N THR A 77 18.40 -7.11 -11.98
CA THR A 77 18.04 -8.51 -12.28
C THR A 77 16.59 -8.81 -11.93
N THR A 78 16.09 -8.23 -10.84
CA THR A 78 14.70 -8.46 -10.39
C THR A 78 13.65 -7.88 -11.34
N ILE A 79 13.96 -6.80 -12.04
CA ILE A 79 13.05 -6.17 -13.00
C ILE A 79 13.26 -6.63 -14.44
N ALA A 80 14.20 -7.56 -14.68
CA ALA A 80 14.45 -8.09 -16.03
C ALA A 80 13.24 -8.82 -16.62
N ASP A 81 12.40 -9.43 -15.77
CA ASP A 81 11.18 -10.14 -16.15
C ASP A 81 9.95 -9.21 -16.29
N TYR A 82 10.16 -7.93 -16.55
CA TYR A 82 9.07 -6.97 -16.74
C TYR A 82 8.16 -7.41 -17.89
N ASP A 83 6.86 -7.53 -17.59
CA ASP A 83 5.85 -7.86 -18.60
C ASP A 83 5.63 -6.67 -19.56
N LEU A 84 6.11 -6.81 -20.78
CA LEU A 84 6.04 -5.78 -21.80
C LEU A 84 4.61 -5.47 -22.27
N SER A 85 3.64 -6.34 -21.99
CA SER A 85 2.22 -6.03 -22.24
C SER A 85 1.66 -5.02 -21.21
N MET A 86 2.32 -4.89 -20.05
CA MET A 86 1.95 -4.04 -18.94
C MET A 86 2.71 -2.72 -18.94
N GLN A 87 2.60 -1.96 -20.03
CA GLN A 87 3.33 -0.69 -20.17
C GLN A 87 2.51 0.40 -20.87
N SER A 88 2.90 1.65 -20.61
CA SER A 88 2.41 2.84 -21.26
C SER A 88 3.57 3.71 -21.72
N GLU A 89 3.29 4.79 -22.46
CA GLU A 89 4.30 5.77 -22.84
C GLU A 89 5.09 6.31 -21.64
N LYS A 90 4.40 6.53 -20.50
CA LYS A 90 4.99 7.11 -19.30
C LYS A 90 5.58 6.07 -18.33
N LYS A 91 5.05 4.85 -18.34
CA LYS A 91 5.44 3.78 -17.42
C LYS A 91 5.75 2.51 -18.20
N ASN A 92 7.03 2.26 -18.46
CA ASN A 92 7.54 1.13 -19.22
C ASN A 92 8.89 0.66 -18.70
N TYR A 93 9.34 -0.50 -19.20
CA TYR A 93 10.57 -1.14 -18.75
C TYR A 93 11.80 -0.26 -18.90
N THR A 94 11.96 0.42 -20.05
CA THR A 94 13.13 1.28 -20.30
C THR A 94 13.21 2.42 -19.29
N ARG A 95 12.09 3.06 -19.02
CA ARG A 95 12.01 4.14 -18.02
C ARG A 95 12.25 3.63 -16.60
N LEU A 96 11.74 2.45 -16.27
CA LEU A 96 12.01 1.82 -14.98
C LEU A 96 13.50 1.54 -14.78
N LYS A 97 14.15 0.97 -15.79
CA LYS A 97 15.59 0.66 -15.76
C LYS A 97 16.44 1.93 -15.63
N ASN A 98 16.10 2.98 -16.38
CA ASN A 98 16.81 4.25 -16.31
C ASN A 98 16.64 4.88 -14.91
N ALA A 99 15.39 4.94 -14.41
CA ALA A 99 15.10 5.45 -13.07
C ALA A 99 15.85 4.67 -11.97
N ALA A 100 15.98 3.35 -12.12
CA ALA A 100 16.73 2.51 -11.20
C ALA A 100 18.22 2.87 -11.16
N SER A 101 18.84 3.07 -12.32
CA SER A 101 20.25 3.46 -12.41
C SER A 101 20.49 4.89 -11.90
N GLU A 102 19.58 5.81 -12.22
CA GLU A 102 19.65 7.20 -11.75
C GLU A 102 19.43 7.28 -10.23
N TYR A 103 18.50 6.49 -9.68
CA TYR A 103 18.24 6.40 -8.23
C TYR A 103 19.49 5.93 -7.49
N HIS A 104 20.13 4.87 -7.98
CA HIS A 104 21.37 4.36 -7.40
C HIS A 104 22.46 5.44 -7.42
N ALA A 105 22.70 6.08 -8.58
CA ALA A 105 23.72 7.12 -8.68
C ALA A 105 23.42 8.36 -7.82
N TYR A 106 22.12 8.68 -7.64
CA TYR A 106 21.71 9.85 -6.85
C TYR A 106 21.97 9.65 -5.34
N TYR A 107 21.79 8.41 -4.83
CA TYR A 107 21.93 8.08 -3.42
C TYR A 107 23.21 7.27 -3.09
N ASP A 108 24.14 7.15 -4.03
CA ASP A 108 25.43 6.50 -3.78
C ASP A 108 26.23 7.30 -2.71
N GLU A 109 27.01 6.59 -1.89
CA GLU A 109 27.81 7.20 -0.81
C GLU A 109 28.80 8.27 -1.30
N ASP A 110 29.22 8.16 -2.59
CA ASP A 110 30.11 9.13 -3.24
C ASP A 110 29.34 10.33 -3.85
N SER A 111 28.00 10.35 -3.75
CA SER A 111 27.20 11.45 -4.26
C SER A 111 27.24 12.67 -3.31
N GLU A 112 26.83 13.84 -3.82
CA GLU A 112 26.68 15.07 -3.03
C GLU A 112 25.46 15.01 -2.06
N VAL A 113 24.70 13.88 -2.08
CA VAL A 113 23.56 13.65 -1.17
C VAL A 113 24.06 13.46 0.25
N SER A 114 23.31 13.98 1.22
CA SER A 114 23.73 13.99 2.62
C SER A 114 23.97 12.57 3.16
N TYR A 115 25.01 12.44 3.95
CA TYR A 115 25.36 11.19 4.64
C TYR A 115 24.19 10.65 5.50
N GLU A 116 23.38 11.55 6.06
CA GLU A 116 22.17 11.20 6.81
C GLU A 116 21.18 10.39 5.98
N GLU A 117 20.97 10.77 4.73
CA GLU A 117 20.06 10.06 3.83
C GLU A 117 20.54 8.65 3.48
N TYR A 118 21.84 8.47 3.33
CA TYR A 118 22.45 7.17 3.14
C TYR A 118 22.37 6.31 4.42
N ALA A 119 22.67 6.89 5.55
CA ALA A 119 22.67 6.19 6.83
C ALA A 119 21.29 5.65 7.24
N LEU A 120 20.20 6.30 6.83
CA LEU A 120 18.83 5.79 7.04
C LEU A 120 18.53 4.47 6.33
N SER A 121 19.40 4.05 5.43
CA SER A 121 19.21 2.80 4.70
C SER A 121 19.76 1.55 5.39
N HIS A 122 20.38 1.68 6.56
CA HIS A 122 21.04 0.57 7.26
C HIS A 122 20.87 0.60 8.79
N PRO A 123 20.87 -0.58 9.43
CA PRO A 123 20.51 -1.92 8.94
C PRO A 123 18.99 -2.10 8.79
N THR A 124 18.58 -2.93 7.86
CA THR A 124 17.17 -3.29 7.67
C THR A 124 16.71 -4.22 8.80
N ILE A 125 15.59 -3.87 9.43
CA ILE A 125 14.89 -4.70 10.43
C ILE A 125 13.87 -5.60 9.71
N LEU A 126 13.13 -5.02 8.74
CA LEU A 126 12.05 -5.67 8.02
C LEU A 126 11.94 -5.06 6.62
N ALA A 127 11.61 -5.87 5.61
CA ALA A 127 11.39 -5.40 4.25
C ALA A 127 10.33 -6.23 3.52
N GLU A 128 9.39 -5.54 2.84
CA GLU A 128 8.28 -6.12 2.07
C GLU A 128 7.48 -7.16 2.88
N GLU A 129 7.15 -6.83 4.13
CA GLU A 129 6.49 -7.75 5.03
C GLU A 129 5.07 -7.30 5.39
N PHE A 130 4.15 -8.26 5.33
CA PHE A 130 2.78 -8.07 5.77
C PHE A 130 2.72 -8.11 7.29
N LEU A 131 2.25 -7.03 7.89
CA LEU A 131 1.97 -6.93 9.32
C LEU A 131 0.47 -6.83 9.57
N SER A 132 0.03 -7.45 10.66
CA SER A 132 -1.33 -7.31 11.16
C SER A 132 -1.34 -7.29 12.68
N PHE A 133 -2.22 -6.49 13.25
CA PHE A 133 -2.40 -6.41 14.71
C PHE A 133 -3.88 -6.17 15.05
N PRO A 134 -4.43 -6.81 16.11
CA PRO A 134 -5.82 -6.62 16.52
C PRO A 134 -6.08 -5.16 16.86
N ILE A 135 -7.11 -4.56 16.26
CA ILE A 135 -7.49 -3.17 16.51
C ILE A 135 -8.82 -3.05 17.24
N THR A 136 -9.76 -3.97 16.98
CA THR A 136 -11.08 -4.02 17.62
C THR A 136 -11.71 -5.42 17.51
N GLU A 137 -12.98 -5.53 17.91
CA GLU A 137 -13.81 -6.73 17.76
C GLU A 137 -15.20 -6.32 17.26
N PHE A 138 -15.80 -7.12 16.39
CA PHE A 138 -17.14 -6.92 15.87
C PHE A 138 -17.91 -8.25 15.87
N ASP A 139 -19.06 -8.28 16.55
CA ASP A 139 -19.89 -9.48 16.72
C ASP A 139 -19.13 -10.72 17.23
N GLY A 140 -18.19 -10.51 18.17
CA GLY A 140 -17.36 -11.58 18.73
C GLY A 140 -16.22 -12.05 17.82
N ILE A 141 -16.05 -11.42 16.65
CA ILE A 141 -14.99 -11.70 15.67
C ILE A 141 -13.91 -10.63 15.77
N LYS A 142 -12.65 -11.05 15.91
CA LYS A 142 -11.52 -10.13 15.93
C LYS A 142 -11.38 -9.39 14.59
N VAL A 143 -11.03 -8.13 14.68
CA VAL A 143 -10.71 -7.29 13.54
C VAL A 143 -9.25 -6.87 13.64
N TYR A 144 -8.48 -7.20 12.61
CA TYR A 144 -7.09 -6.81 12.48
C TYR A 144 -6.96 -5.63 11.51
N TYR A 145 -6.27 -4.58 11.94
CA TYR A 145 -5.71 -3.64 10.99
C TYR A 145 -4.43 -4.23 10.42
N CYS A 146 -4.21 -4.07 9.12
CA CYS A 146 -3.10 -4.71 8.43
C CYS A 146 -2.51 -3.83 7.33
N GLY A 147 -1.31 -4.19 6.86
CA GLY A 147 -0.65 -3.54 5.75
C GLY A 147 0.67 -4.21 5.41
N SER A 148 1.10 -4.05 4.16
CA SER A 148 2.44 -4.43 3.73
C SER A 148 3.37 -3.26 3.96
N ILE A 149 4.38 -3.47 4.79
CA ILE A 149 5.38 -2.46 5.12
C ILE A 149 6.55 -2.61 4.15
N ASP A 150 6.86 -1.55 3.42
CA ASP A 150 7.93 -1.61 2.43
C ASP A 150 9.27 -1.82 3.10
N ARG A 151 9.58 -1.06 4.17
CA ARG A 151 10.82 -1.23 4.89
C ARG A 151 10.79 -0.61 6.29
N VAL A 152 11.49 -1.24 7.22
CA VAL A 152 11.82 -0.70 8.55
C VAL A 152 13.32 -0.80 8.74
N VAL A 153 13.94 0.31 9.10
CA VAL A 153 15.40 0.37 9.32
C VAL A 153 15.72 0.91 10.71
N ARG A 154 16.93 0.62 11.17
CA ARG A 154 17.50 1.28 12.34
C ARG A 154 18.53 2.30 11.85
N SER A 155 18.27 3.58 12.10
CA SER A 155 19.21 4.65 11.76
C SER A 155 20.58 4.38 12.40
N SER A 156 21.64 4.63 11.66
CA SER A 156 23.01 4.61 12.18
C SER A 156 23.42 5.96 12.79
N ILE A 157 22.57 6.96 12.65
CA ILE A 157 22.76 8.32 13.17
C ILE A 157 21.89 8.49 14.42
N GLY A 158 22.41 9.22 15.39
CA GLY A 158 21.71 9.47 16.65
C GLY A 158 21.61 8.27 17.58
N GLU A 159 20.51 8.14 18.32
CA GLU A 159 20.28 7.09 19.33
C GLU A 159 19.81 5.75 18.70
N LYS A 160 20.12 5.46 17.45
CA LYS A 160 19.67 4.28 16.71
C LYS A 160 18.15 4.21 16.56
N GLU A 161 17.58 5.31 16.14
CA GLU A 161 16.13 5.43 15.93
C GLU A 161 15.63 4.45 14.87
N VAL A 162 14.42 3.98 15.07
CA VAL A 162 13.73 3.13 14.09
C VAL A 162 12.92 4.02 13.17
N VAL A 163 13.08 3.81 11.86
CA VAL A 163 12.39 4.57 10.81
C VAL A 163 11.59 3.61 9.92
N VAL A 164 10.33 3.92 9.71
CA VAL A 164 9.49 3.26 8.70
C VAL A 164 9.67 3.97 7.37
N ILE A 165 9.89 3.24 6.30
CA ILE A 165 10.08 3.79 4.96
C ILE A 165 8.98 3.26 4.04
N ASP A 166 8.40 4.15 3.24
CA ASP A 166 7.42 3.82 2.20
C ASP A 166 7.88 4.40 0.86
N TYR A 167 7.86 3.58 -0.18
CA TYR A 167 8.30 3.94 -1.52
C TYR A 167 7.11 4.28 -2.41
N LYS A 168 7.14 5.43 -3.07
CA LYS A 168 6.07 5.86 -3.97
C LYS A 168 6.62 6.22 -5.35
N THR A 169 5.85 5.91 -6.38
CA THR A 169 6.11 6.39 -7.74
C THR A 169 4.99 7.31 -8.20
N SER A 170 5.33 8.43 -8.81
CA SER A 170 4.34 9.37 -9.33
C SER A 170 4.80 10.02 -10.64
N THR A 171 3.82 10.44 -11.45
CA THR A 171 4.04 11.31 -12.61
C THR A 171 3.63 12.76 -12.33
N TRP A 172 3.16 13.07 -11.12
CA TRP A 172 2.61 14.38 -10.74
C TRP A 172 3.46 15.08 -9.68
N ASN A 173 3.95 16.26 -9.99
CA ASN A 173 4.72 17.11 -9.04
C ASN A 173 3.88 17.63 -7.88
N ARG A 174 2.56 17.78 -8.04
CA ARG A 174 1.67 18.31 -7.00
C ARG A 174 1.56 17.44 -5.74
N ILE A 175 2.01 16.20 -5.82
CA ILE A 175 2.02 15.28 -4.67
C ILE A 175 3.00 15.73 -3.59
N MET A 176 4.01 16.54 -3.92
CA MET A 176 5.02 17.01 -2.95
C MET A 176 4.44 17.89 -1.84
N ASP A 177 3.36 18.62 -2.11
CA ASP A 177 2.77 19.61 -1.19
C ASP A 177 1.57 19.08 -0.40
N GLN A 178 1.20 17.81 -0.58
CA GLN A 178 0.08 17.21 0.16
C GLN A 178 0.46 17.01 1.64
N GLY A 179 -0.55 17.08 2.50
CA GLY A 179 -0.42 16.92 3.96
C GLY A 179 -0.05 15.51 4.39
N TRP A 180 1.09 14.99 3.93
CA TRP A 180 1.58 13.65 4.24
C TRP A 180 1.70 13.36 5.73
N ASN A 181 1.92 14.40 6.55
CA ASN A 181 1.97 14.28 8.00
C ASN A 181 0.65 13.79 8.62
N LEU A 182 -0.45 13.87 7.87
CA LEU A 182 -1.76 13.36 8.29
C LEU A 182 -2.20 12.14 7.47
N SER A 183 -1.28 11.52 6.71
CA SER A 183 -1.57 10.34 5.92
C SER A 183 -2.05 9.19 6.81
N PRO A 184 -3.30 8.71 6.62
CA PRO A 184 -3.79 7.58 7.41
C PRO A 184 -2.99 6.30 7.20
N GLN A 185 -2.42 6.11 6.01
CA GLN A 185 -1.57 4.98 5.69
C GLN A 185 -0.27 5.03 6.51
N PHE A 186 0.40 6.18 6.56
CA PHE A 186 1.70 6.31 7.23
C PHE A 186 1.57 6.17 8.75
N LEU A 187 0.55 6.83 9.33
CA LEU A 187 0.20 6.66 10.74
C LEU A 187 -0.11 5.19 11.07
N GLY A 188 -0.85 4.51 10.19
CA GLY A 188 -1.17 3.09 10.33
C GLY A 188 0.06 2.19 10.26
N TYR A 189 1.03 2.49 9.42
CA TYR A 189 2.27 1.74 9.33
C TYR A 189 3.13 1.91 10.59
N VAL A 190 3.25 3.13 11.11
CA VAL A 190 3.93 3.37 12.39
C VAL A 190 3.22 2.64 13.53
N TRP A 191 1.88 2.71 13.59
CA TRP A 191 1.08 1.98 14.56
C TRP A 191 1.29 0.46 14.51
N LEU A 192 1.30 -0.13 13.30
CA LEU A 192 1.55 -1.56 13.09
C LEU A 192 2.94 -1.97 13.59
N VAL A 193 3.98 -1.22 13.24
CA VAL A 193 5.35 -1.52 13.65
C VAL A 193 5.50 -1.42 15.17
N ARG A 194 4.90 -0.40 15.79
CA ARG A 194 4.90 -0.26 17.26
C ARG A 194 4.27 -1.47 17.96
N ASN A 195 3.09 -1.85 17.51
CA ASN A 195 2.30 -2.88 18.21
C ASN A 195 2.75 -4.30 17.87
N LYS A 196 3.05 -4.59 16.59
CA LYS A 196 3.42 -5.95 16.17
C LYS A 196 4.87 -6.31 16.51
N LEU A 197 5.80 -5.35 16.37
CA LEU A 197 7.23 -5.57 16.62
C LEU A 197 7.68 -5.10 18.00
N ASN A 198 6.81 -4.45 18.76
CA ASN A 198 7.13 -3.85 20.05
C ASN A 198 8.34 -2.90 19.98
N LEU A 199 8.39 -2.07 18.93
CA LEU A 199 9.45 -1.10 18.70
C LEU A 199 8.94 0.31 18.94
N LYS A 200 9.75 1.15 19.62
CA LYS A 200 9.45 2.59 19.70
C LYS A 200 9.80 3.22 18.35
N VAL A 201 8.79 3.69 17.64
CA VAL A 201 8.91 4.30 16.30
C VAL A 201 8.07 5.56 16.23
N ASN A 202 8.70 6.67 15.88
CA ASN A 202 8.04 7.96 15.63
C ASN A 202 8.39 8.48 14.25
N HIS A 203 9.48 7.99 13.65
CA HIS A 203 10.01 8.50 12.40
C HIS A 203 9.54 7.71 11.20
N PHE A 204 9.20 8.46 10.16
CA PHE A 204 8.74 7.94 8.89
C PHE A 204 9.49 8.62 7.75
N LEU A 205 9.91 7.88 6.76
CA LEU A 205 10.55 8.38 5.54
C LEU A 205 9.69 8.03 4.34
N LEU A 206 9.20 9.04 3.64
CA LEU A 206 8.61 8.89 2.32
C LEU A 206 9.71 9.04 1.28
N ASP A 207 9.94 8.00 0.48
CA ASP A 207 10.91 7.99 -0.62
C ASP A 207 10.16 7.93 -1.95
N MET A 208 10.28 8.97 -2.78
CA MET A 208 9.47 9.14 -3.97
C MET A 208 10.30 9.22 -5.25
N LEU A 209 9.88 8.47 -6.24
CA LEU A 209 10.31 8.61 -7.63
C LEU A 209 9.28 9.42 -8.42
N PHE A 210 9.69 10.59 -8.93
CA PHE A 210 8.91 11.37 -9.88
C PHE A 210 9.40 11.15 -11.30
N MET A 211 8.53 10.60 -12.15
CA MET A 211 8.80 10.39 -13.56
C MET A 211 8.12 11.47 -14.39
N GLN A 212 8.89 12.42 -14.90
CA GLN A 212 8.37 13.45 -15.79
C GLN A 212 8.50 13.00 -17.26
N SER A 213 7.53 13.38 -18.11
CA SER A 213 7.48 12.90 -19.50
C SER A 213 8.60 13.43 -20.42
N LYS A 214 9.26 14.52 -20.06
CA LYS A 214 10.25 15.22 -20.90
C LYS A 214 11.51 15.69 -20.15
N VAL A 215 11.66 15.31 -18.89
CA VAL A 215 12.75 15.77 -18.02
C VAL A 215 13.28 14.59 -17.23
N ASP A 216 14.48 14.69 -16.71
CA ASP A 216 15.11 13.71 -15.85
C ASP A 216 14.22 13.34 -14.67
N ASN A 217 14.30 12.09 -14.22
CA ASN A 217 13.61 11.63 -13.03
C ASN A 217 14.06 12.46 -11.82
N LYS A 218 13.13 12.69 -10.89
CA LYS A 218 13.44 13.37 -9.63
C LYS A 218 13.22 12.41 -8.49
N PHE A 219 14.14 12.42 -7.55
CA PHE A 219 14.07 11.66 -6.32
C PHE A 219 13.85 12.64 -5.17
N TYR A 220 12.97 12.27 -4.27
CA TYR A 220 12.60 13.11 -3.17
C TYR A 220 12.39 12.26 -1.91
N ARG A 221 13.06 12.62 -0.84
CA ARG A 221 12.86 12.03 0.48
C ARG A 221 12.28 13.06 1.42
N ARG A 222 11.24 12.68 2.14
CA ARG A 222 10.63 13.49 3.16
C ARG A 222 10.58 12.73 4.47
N GLN A 223 11.30 13.25 5.46
CA GLN A 223 11.22 12.78 6.82
C GLN A 223 10.00 13.39 7.51
N MET A 224 9.33 12.61 8.32
CA MET A 224 8.18 13.00 9.12
C MET A 224 8.33 12.41 10.50
N GLU A 225 7.87 13.14 11.51
CA GLU A 225 7.79 12.67 12.88
C GLU A 225 6.33 12.62 13.30
N PHE A 226 5.91 11.50 13.88
CA PHE A 226 4.57 11.30 14.40
C PHE A 226 4.60 11.20 15.91
N GLU A 227 4.04 12.19 16.58
CA GLU A 227 3.92 12.19 18.02
C GLU A 227 2.91 11.15 18.51
N ASP A 228 3.04 10.73 19.77
CA ASP A 228 2.20 9.69 20.36
C ASP A 228 0.71 10.05 20.31
N TRP A 229 0.35 11.31 20.49
CA TRP A 229 -1.03 11.74 20.40
C TRP A 229 -1.63 11.57 19.01
N MET A 230 -0.84 11.76 17.93
CA MET A 230 -1.29 11.55 16.55
C MET A 230 -1.61 10.08 16.29
N ILE A 231 -0.76 9.17 16.80
CA ILE A 231 -0.95 7.73 16.65
C ILE A 231 -2.18 7.27 17.45
N ASN A 232 -2.35 7.77 18.67
CA ASN A 232 -3.49 7.43 19.53
C ASN A 232 -4.82 7.94 18.94
N GLU A 233 -4.84 9.17 18.43
CA GLU A 233 -6.01 9.74 17.74
C GLU A 233 -6.34 8.95 16.47
N TRP A 234 -5.32 8.61 15.67
CA TRP A 234 -5.47 7.77 14.49
C TRP A 234 -6.06 6.41 14.86
N GLU A 235 -5.57 5.74 15.88
CA GLU A 235 -6.08 4.44 16.33
C GLU A 235 -7.55 4.53 16.70
N TRP A 236 -7.93 5.52 17.51
CA TRP A 236 -9.32 5.74 17.89
C TRP A 236 -10.21 5.97 16.67
N MET A 237 -9.82 6.87 15.77
CA MET A 237 -10.57 7.14 14.55
C MET A 237 -10.72 5.91 13.65
N ARG A 238 -9.68 5.08 13.55
CA ARG A 238 -9.73 3.85 12.74
C ARG A 238 -10.66 2.81 13.33
N ARG A 239 -10.69 2.65 14.65
CA ARG A 239 -11.65 1.77 15.31
C ARG A 239 -13.10 2.14 14.98
N GLU A 240 -13.45 3.40 15.15
CA GLU A 240 -14.79 3.92 14.86
C GLU A 240 -15.17 3.74 13.38
N GLU A 241 -14.25 4.04 12.49
CA GLU A 241 -14.47 3.89 11.05
C GLU A 241 -14.66 2.44 10.64
N ILE A 242 -13.85 1.52 11.17
CA ILE A 242 -13.94 0.08 10.92
C ILE A 242 -15.29 -0.46 11.42
N LEU A 243 -15.71 -0.10 12.62
CA LEU A 243 -17.01 -0.51 13.16
C LEU A 243 -18.14 0.01 12.28
N THR A 244 -18.11 1.28 11.90
CA THR A 244 -19.10 1.87 10.99
C THR A 244 -19.15 1.14 9.64
N LEU A 245 -18.00 0.79 9.08
CA LEU A 245 -17.91 0.02 7.83
C LEU A 245 -18.57 -1.36 7.97
N LEU A 246 -18.30 -2.08 9.05
CA LEU A 246 -18.82 -3.42 9.28
C LEU A 246 -20.32 -3.41 9.63
N GLU A 247 -20.80 -2.42 10.37
CA GLU A 247 -22.22 -2.21 10.69
C GLU A 247 -23.04 -1.77 9.48
N THR A 248 -22.43 -1.08 8.53
CA THR A 248 -23.15 -0.56 7.36
C THR A 248 -23.65 -1.73 6.51
N PRO A 249 -24.95 -1.88 6.29
CA PRO A 249 -25.48 -2.93 5.41
C PRO A 249 -24.98 -2.70 3.98
N GLU A 250 -25.18 -3.67 3.09
CA GLU A 250 -24.84 -3.51 1.67
C GLU A 250 -25.37 -2.18 1.17
N SER A 251 -24.45 -1.21 1.03
CA SER A 251 -24.83 0.16 0.74
C SER A 251 -25.15 0.33 -0.73
N HIS A 252 -26.24 1.02 -0.99
CA HIS A 252 -26.60 1.51 -2.33
C HIS A 252 -26.16 2.97 -2.54
N LEU A 253 -25.43 3.56 -1.58
CA LEU A 253 -24.95 4.93 -1.68
C LEU A 253 -23.76 5.03 -2.63
N THR A 254 -23.99 5.70 -3.75
CA THR A 254 -22.94 6.04 -4.72
C THR A 254 -22.42 7.44 -4.45
N ASN A 255 -21.13 7.64 -4.55
CA ASN A 255 -20.54 8.96 -4.62
C ASN A 255 -20.29 9.33 -6.09
N LYS A 256 -21.19 10.11 -6.69
CA LYS A 256 -21.11 10.48 -8.11
C LYS A 256 -19.83 11.25 -8.47
N ASN A 257 -19.26 11.98 -7.52
CA ASN A 257 -18.01 12.71 -7.76
C ASN A 257 -16.84 11.73 -8.01
N SER A 258 -16.79 10.60 -7.28
CA SER A 258 -15.78 9.57 -7.48
C SER A 258 -15.95 8.76 -8.78
N CYS A 259 -17.11 8.86 -9.45
CA CYS A 259 -17.31 8.15 -10.72
C CYS A 259 -16.47 8.73 -11.87
N SER A 260 -16.13 10.01 -11.80
CA SER A 260 -15.34 10.71 -12.82
C SER A 260 -13.90 11.00 -12.40
N ASP A 261 -13.51 10.62 -11.17
CA ASP A 261 -12.14 10.79 -10.71
C ASP A 261 -11.19 9.93 -11.56
N TYR A 262 -10.02 10.47 -11.78
CA TYR A 262 -8.85 9.92 -12.47
C TYR A 262 -9.08 8.58 -13.21
N LYS A 263 -9.23 8.58 -14.53
CA LYS A 263 -9.54 7.44 -15.41
C LYS A 263 -10.98 6.89 -15.30
N GLY A 264 -11.82 7.45 -14.45
CA GLY A 264 -13.19 6.97 -14.22
C GLY A 264 -13.27 5.77 -13.27
N CYS A 265 -14.45 5.52 -12.74
CA CYS A 265 -14.71 4.39 -11.86
C CYS A 265 -14.87 3.10 -12.66
N ILE A 266 -14.09 2.07 -12.33
CA ILE A 266 -14.18 0.75 -12.99
C ILE A 266 -15.56 0.10 -12.85
N PHE A 267 -16.31 0.44 -11.81
CA PHE A 267 -17.67 -0.07 -11.55
C PHE A 267 -18.78 0.82 -12.12
N TYR A 268 -18.43 1.87 -12.86
CA TYR A 268 -19.42 2.76 -13.49
C TYR A 268 -20.45 2.01 -14.33
N PRO A 269 -20.07 0.99 -15.15
CA PRO A 269 -21.05 0.22 -15.91
C PRO A 269 -22.12 -0.46 -15.05
N LEU A 270 -21.78 -0.95 -13.88
CA LEU A 270 -22.75 -1.57 -12.95
C LEU A 270 -23.71 -0.52 -12.37
N CYS A 271 -23.17 0.65 -11.98
CA CYS A 271 -23.96 1.70 -11.33
C CYS A 271 -24.87 2.43 -12.32
N SER A 272 -24.48 2.57 -13.58
CA SER A 272 -25.19 3.33 -14.62
C SER A 272 -26.24 2.52 -15.36
N ASN A 273 -26.28 1.20 -15.15
CA ASN A 273 -27.24 0.32 -15.83
C ASN A 273 -28.38 -0.14 -14.91
N ASP A 274 -29.45 -0.65 -15.54
CA ASP A 274 -30.63 -1.16 -14.84
C ASP A 274 -30.22 -2.26 -13.82
N PRO A 275 -30.70 -2.19 -12.57
CA PRO A 275 -30.41 -3.21 -11.57
C PRO A 275 -30.67 -4.65 -12.00
N ARG A 276 -31.65 -4.87 -12.90
CA ARG A 276 -32.06 -6.19 -13.39
C ARG A 276 -31.02 -6.89 -14.23
N ILE A 277 -30.08 -6.15 -14.85
CA ILE A 277 -29.03 -6.71 -15.70
C ILE A 277 -27.64 -6.65 -15.03
N ARG A 278 -27.53 -6.15 -13.80
CA ARG A 278 -26.22 -5.95 -13.13
C ARG A 278 -25.50 -7.25 -12.87
N GLU A 279 -26.23 -8.32 -12.53
CA GLU A 279 -25.63 -9.64 -12.30
C GLU A 279 -24.98 -10.19 -13.58
N GLU A 280 -25.68 -10.07 -14.72
CA GLU A 280 -25.13 -10.43 -16.03
C GLU A 280 -23.90 -9.59 -16.39
N LEU A 281 -23.93 -8.27 -16.11
CA LEU A 281 -22.79 -7.40 -16.34
C LEU A 281 -21.61 -7.73 -15.39
N GLU A 282 -21.87 -8.14 -14.15
CA GLU A 282 -20.82 -8.60 -13.24
C GLU A 282 -20.08 -9.81 -13.81
N GLU A 283 -20.82 -10.79 -14.32
CA GLU A 283 -20.24 -12.00 -14.92
C GLU A 283 -19.47 -11.72 -16.22
N MET A 284 -19.96 -10.80 -17.06
CA MET A 284 -19.34 -10.47 -18.34
C MET A 284 -18.09 -9.59 -18.22
N MET A 285 -18.05 -8.68 -17.27
CA MET A 285 -17.06 -7.60 -17.23
C MET A 285 -15.99 -7.76 -16.14
N TYR A 286 -16.23 -8.61 -15.14
CA TYR A 286 -15.36 -8.69 -13.97
C TYR A 286 -14.98 -10.13 -13.65
N GLU A 287 -13.78 -10.28 -13.15
CA GLU A 287 -13.30 -11.53 -12.57
C GLU A 287 -13.62 -11.56 -11.07
N LYS A 288 -13.93 -12.75 -10.56
CA LYS A 288 -14.03 -12.97 -9.10
C LYS A 288 -12.64 -13.20 -8.54
N LYS A 289 -12.11 -12.21 -7.84
CA LYS A 289 -10.79 -12.27 -7.22
C LYS A 289 -10.84 -11.77 -5.79
N VAL A 290 -10.74 -12.71 -4.87
CA VAL A 290 -10.66 -12.36 -3.44
C VAL A 290 -9.41 -11.51 -3.20
N TRP A 291 -9.61 -10.35 -2.57
CA TRP A 291 -8.50 -9.52 -2.14
C TRP A 291 -7.79 -10.21 -0.98
N THR A 292 -6.54 -10.57 -1.19
CA THR A 292 -5.68 -11.16 -0.17
C THR A 292 -4.46 -10.27 0.03
N PHE A 293 -4.17 -9.96 1.27
CA PHE A 293 -3.02 -9.14 1.68
C PHE A 293 -1.71 -9.93 1.62
N ASN A 294 -1.78 -11.23 1.83
CA ASN A 294 -0.67 -12.15 1.78
C ASN A 294 -1.14 -13.46 1.11
N ARG A 295 -0.25 -14.10 0.33
CA ARG A 295 -0.54 -15.37 -0.36
C ARG A 295 -0.83 -16.53 0.59
N GLU A 296 -0.43 -16.41 1.87
CA GLU A 296 -0.62 -17.43 2.89
C GLU A 296 -1.97 -17.33 3.64
N MET A 297 -2.74 -16.24 3.42
CA MET A 297 -4.03 -16.07 4.08
C MET A 297 -5.05 -17.09 3.56
N LYS A 298 -5.66 -17.82 4.50
CA LYS A 298 -6.68 -18.81 4.20
C LYS A 298 -8.07 -18.19 4.39
N LEU A 299 -8.85 -18.19 3.31
CA LEU A 299 -10.25 -17.77 3.34
C LEU A 299 -11.07 -18.79 4.15
N VAL A 300 -11.96 -18.28 4.99
CA VAL A 300 -12.92 -19.12 5.73
C VAL A 300 -14.07 -19.50 4.79
N ASN A 301 -14.34 -20.78 4.62
CA ASN A 301 -15.51 -21.24 3.88
C ASN A 301 -16.77 -20.92 4.67
N LYS A 302 -17.78 -20.33 4.03
CA LYS A 302 -19.07 -19.99 4.67
C LYS A 302 -19.82 -21.18 5.23
N GLU A 303 -19.46 -22.40 4.84
CA GLU A 303 -20.05 -23.65 5.31
C GLU A 303 -19.43 -24.12 6.66
N GLU A 304 -18.34 -23.48 7.09
CA GLU A 304 -17.60 -23.78 8.34
C GLU A 304 -17.93 -22.82 9.49
N LEU A 305 -18.80 -21.83 9.26
CA LEU A 305 -19.32 -20.86 10.24
C LEU A 305 -20.73 -21.26 10.68
#